data_0695fa90e886fc54cc7b55877c521772
#
_entry.id   0695fa90e886fc54cc7b55877c521772
#
_cell.length_a   1.000
_cell.length_b   1.000
_cell.length_c   1.000
_cell.angle_alpha   90.00
_cell.angle_beta   90.00
_cell.angle_gamma   90.00
#
_symmetry.space_group_name_H-M   'P 1'
#
loop_
_entity.id
_entity.type
_entity.pdbx_description
1 polymer ?
#
loop_
_entity_poly.entity_id
_entity_poly.type
_entity_poly.pdbx_seq_one_letter_code
_entity_poly.pdbx_strand_id
1 'polypeptide(L)'
;MMAQNKVAMVTGSSRGLGKALAIELAKRGYDIVVNYARSRSAAEETVKEIEALGRKAIMIRANVGDVAKLRTMFEQVKEEFGRLDVFVSNAASGVLRPIMELEESHWDWTMNINAKGMLFGAQEAAKLMDKGGKIIGISSLGSIRYLENYTTVGVSKAAMESITRYLAVELAPKGIAVNTVSGGAIDTDALKHFPNREELLEDARKNTPAGRMVEIDDMVKTAMFLISDDSDMIRGQTIIVDGGRSILL
;
A
#
# COMPACT_ATOMS: atom_id res chain seq x y z
N MET A 1 -1.31 28.73 -18.90
CA MET A 1 -1.11 28.08 -17.58
C MET A 1 -0.34 26.81 -17.82
N MET A 2 0.82 26.61 -17.17
CA MET A 2 1.51 25.30 -17.23
C MET A 2 0.60 24.25 -16.60
N ALA A 3 0.51 23.07 -17.21
CA ALA A 3 -0.28 21.97 -16.66
C ALA A 3 0.27 21.61 -15.28
N GLN A 4 -0.59 21.64 -14.27
CA GLN A 4 -0.22 21.23 -12.93
C GLN A 4 0.16 19.75 -12.94
N ASN A 5 1.30 19.40 -12.33
CA ASN A 5 1.77 18.01 -12.26
C ASN A 5 0.74 17.10 -11.55
N LYS A 6 0.69 15.84 -11.96
CA LYS A 6 -0.05 14.81 -11.23
C LYS A 6 0.59 14.59 -9.86
N VAL A 7 -0.22 14.30 -8.85
CA VAL A 7 0.23 14.10 -7.46
C VAL A 7 -0.10 12.68 -7.01
N ALA A 8 0.87 12.02 -6.40
CA ALA A 8 0.69 10.70 -5.81
C ALA A 8 1.06 10.69 -4.33
N MET A 9 0.29 9.98 -3.54
CA MET A 9 0.53 9.76 -2.12
C MET A 9 0.69 8.28 -1.84
N VAL A 10 1.78 7.92 -1.14
CA VAL A 10 2.03 6.55 -0.70
C VAL A 10 2.18 6.53 0.82
N THR A 11 1.31 5.80 1.51
CA THR A 11 1.44 5.66 2.96
C THR A 11 2.56 4.68 3.32
N GLY A 12 3.31 4.99 4.40
CA GLY A 12 4.46 4.17 4.81
C GLY A 12 5.58 4.14 3.77
N SER A 13 5.85 5.25 3.09
CA SER A 13 6.79 5.35 1.97
C SER A 13 8.21 5.78 2.35
N SER A 14 8.58 5.73 3.62
CA SER A 14 9.94 6.03 4.05
C SER A 14 10.95 4.91 3.74
N ARG A 15 10.51 3.68 3.44
CA ARG A 15 11.37 2.51 3.16
C ARG A 15 10.61 1.41 2.42
N GLY A 16 11.37 0.36 2.03
CA GLY A 16 10.83 -0.88 1.46
C GLY A 16 9.96 -0.65 0.22
N LEU A 17 8.86 -1.42 0.10
CA LEU A 17 7.94 -1.34 -1.02
C LEU A 17 7.32 0.05 -1.18
N GLY A 18 6.93 0.70 -0.08
CA GLY A 18 6.36 2.05 -0.13
C GLY A 18 7.33 3.08 -0.73
N LYS A 19 8.62 3.04 -0.37
CA LYS A 19 9.66 3.88 -0.97
C LYS A 19 9.84 3.58 -2.46
N ALA A 20 9.90 2.30 -2.82
CA ALA A 20 10.06 1.90 -4.22
C ALA A 20 8.87 2.38 -5.09
N LEU A 21 7.62 2.26 -4.59
CA LEU A 21 6.44 2.80 -5.24
C LEU A 21 6.49 4.32 -5.40
N ALA A 22 6.91 5.06 -4.36
CA ALA A 22 7.02 6.51 -4.39
C ALA A 22 8.07 6.98 -5.42
N ILE A 23 9.24 6.33 -5.48
CA ILE A 23 10.30 6.63 -6.44
C ILE A 23 9.85 6.32 -7.87
N GLU A 24 9.19 5.19 -8.10
CA GLU A 24 8.72 4.83 -9.45
C GLU A 24 7.62 5.78 -9.94
N LEU A 25 6.72 6.23 -9.06
CA LEU A 25 5.74 7.28 -9.38
C LEU A 25 6.44 8.61 -9.73
N ALA A 26 7.48 8.97 -9.00
CA ALA A 26 8.28 10.17 -9.30
C ALA A 26 8.94 10.09 -10.69
N LYS A 27 9.53 8.94 -11.06
CA LYS A 27 10.08 8.69 -12.40
C LYS A 27 9.03 8.83 -13.50
N ARG A 28 7.76 8.52 -13.20
CA ARG A 28 6.62 8.68 -14.11
C ARG A 28 6.03 10.09 -14.12
N GLY A 29 6.67 11.04 -13.46
CA GLY A 29 6.32 12.46 -13.51
C GLY A 29 5.33 12.93 -12.43
N TYR A 30 5.05 12.14 -11.41
CA TYR A 30 4.22 12.56 -10.27
C TYR A 30 5.04 13.36 -9.26
N ASP A 31 4.44 14.38 -8.67
CA ASP A 31 4.89 14.97 -7.42
C ASP A 31 4.40 14.07 -6.26
N ILE A 32 5.18 13.95 -5.19
CA ILE A 32 5.01 12.85 -4.24
C ILE A 32 4.74 13.35 -2.81
N VAL A 33 3.76 12.73 -2.16
CA VAL A 33 3.56 12.82 -0.72
C VAL A 33 4.13 11.57 -0.05
N VAL A 34 5.20 11.73 0.71
CA VAL A 34 5.86 10.70 1.50
C VAL A 34 5.24 10.70 2.91
N ASN A 35 4.50 9.63 3.25
CA ASN A 35 3.99 9.48 4.61
C ASN A 35 4.89 8.54 5.44
N TYR A 36 5.11 8.90 6.69
CA TYR A 36 5.82 8.08 7.66
C TYR A 36 5.21 8.21 9.07
N ALA A 37 5.41 7.19 9.91
CA ALA A 37 4.97 7.22 11.30
C ALA A 37 6.12 7.44 12.30
N ARG A 38 7.26 6.79 12.08
CA ARG A 38 8.38 6.72 13.05
C ARG A 38 9.71 7.22 12.48
N SER A 39 10.13 6.74 11.32
CA SER A 39 11.47 6.94 10.78
C SER A 39 11.57 8.23 9.94
N ARG A 40 11.82 9.37 10.61
CA ARG A 40 11.94 10.67 9.94
C ARG A 40 13.14 10.72 8.98
N SER A 41 14.31 10.26 9.41
CA SER A 41 15.52 10.27 8.56
C SER A 41 15.34 9.48 7.26
N ALA A 42 14.73 8.30 7.34
CA ALA A 42 14.45 7.52 6.14
C ALA A 42 13.41 8.20 5.20
N ALA A 43 12.46 8.96 5.75
CA ALA A 43 11.54 9.77 4.93
C ALA A 43 12.28 10.94 4.26
N GLU A 44 13.20 11.60 4.96
CA GLU A 44 14.06 12.67 4.41
C GLU A 44 14.96 12.16 3.27
N GLU A 45 15.53 10.95 3.40
CA GLU A 45 16.28 10.30 2.32
C GLU A 45 15.40 10.02 1.10
N THR A 46 14.18 9.50 1.32
CA THR A 46 13.23 9.25 0.23
C THR A 46 12.85 10.54 -0.50
N VAL A 47 12.60 11.64 0.23
CA VAL A 47 12.32 12.95 -0.37
C VAL A 47 13.49 13.42 -1.22
N LYS A 48 14.73 13.35 -0.72
CA LYS A 48 15.93 13.74 -1.48
C LYS A 48 16.10 12.96 -2.78
N GLU A 49 15.82 11.65 -2.76
CA GLU A 49 15.88 10.82 -3.98
C GLU A 49 14.81 11.24 -5.00
N ILE A 50 13.60 11.60 -4.54
CA ILE A 50 12.52 12.08 -5.41
C ILE A 50 12.86 13.45 -6.00
N GLU A 51 13.39 14.35 -5.18
CA GLU A 51 13.83 15.69 -5.62
C GLU A 51 14.97 15.61 -6.63
N ALA A 52 15.89 14.66 -6.48
CA ALA A 52 16.96 14.38 -7.44
C ALA A 52 16.42 13.92 -8.82
N LEU A 53 15.19 13.40 -8.89
CA LEU A 53 14.48 13.08 -10.13
C LEU A 53 13.75 14.29 -10.72
N GLY A 54 13.90 15.48 -10.15
CA GLY A 54 13.26 16.71 -10.59
C GLY A 54 11.78 16.82 -10.23
N ARG A 55 11.32 16.06 -9.22
CA ARG A 55 9.92 16.09 -8.77
C ARG A 55 9.81 16.76 -7.42
N LYS A 56 8.68 17.45 -7.20
CA LYS A 56 8.38 18.01 -5.87
C LYS A 56 7.99 16.87 -4.92
N ALA A 57 8.52 16.89 -3.70
CA ALA A 57 8.13 15.96 -2.66
C ALA A 57 7.92 16.67 -1.33
N ILE A 58 6.90 16.24 -0.59
CA ILE A 58 6.72 16.62 0.82
C ILE A 58 6.67 15.36 1.68
N MET A 59 7.11 15.48 2.92
CA MET A 59 6.96 14.39 3.89
C MET A 59 6.00 14.79 5.01
N ILE A 60 5.06 13.89 5.33
CA ILE A 60 4.07 14.12 6.38
C ILE A 60 4.11 13.00 7.41
N ARG A 61 4.28 13.37 8.67
CA ARG A 61 4.22 12.42 9.79
C ARG A 61 2.77 12.18 10.20
N ALA A 62 2.26 10.98 9.95
CA ALA A 62 0.94 10.56 10.44
C ALA A 62 0.89 9.06 10.69
N ASN A 63 0.22 8.66 11.78
CA ASN A 63 -0.22 7.29 11.97
C ASN A 63 -1.57 7.13 11.26
N VAL A 64 -1.61 6.34 10.19
CA VAL A 64 -2.84 6.14 9.38
C VAL A 64 -3.95 5.40 10.13
N GLY A 65 -3.65 4.73 11.24
CA GLY A 65 -4.65 4.12 12.13
C GLY A 65 -5.41 5.13 13.00
N ASP A 66 -4.92 6.36 13.11
CA ASP A 66 -5.56 7.49 13.79
C ASP A 66 -6.26 8.36 12.74
N VAL A 67 -7.59 8.27 12.68
CA VAL A 67 -8.39 8.96 11.65
C VAL A 67 -8.24 10.49 11.71
N ALA A 68 -8.07 11.06 12.91
CA ALA A 68 -7.88 12.50 13.03
C ALA A 68 -6.55 12.93 12.40
N LYS A 69 -5.44 12.24 12.70
CA LYS A 69 -4.13 12.50 12.09
C LYS A 69 -4.12 12.22 10.59
N LEU A 70 -4.86 11.19 10.16
CA LEU A 70 -5.02 10.88 8.75
C LEU A 70 -5.72 12.05 8.02
N ARG A 71 -6.81 12.59 8.55
CA ARG A 71 -7.52 13.76 7.97
C ARG A 71 -6.62 14.98 7.91
N THR A 72 -5.92 15.31 8.99
CA THR A 72 -4.96 16.43 9.01
C THR A 72 -3.86 16.26 7.95
N MET A 73 -3.41 15.01 7.70
CA MET A 73 -2.46 14.72 6.63
C MET A 73 -3.04 15.06 5.25
N PHE A 74 -4.30 14.71 4.97
CA PHE A 74 -4.93 15.05 3.69
C PHE A 74 -5.24 16.54 3.55
N GLU A 75 -5.50 17.26 4.65
CA GLU A 75 -5.59 18.73 4.65
C GLU A 75 -4.28 19.36 4.20
N GLN A 76 -3.13 18.89 4.70
CA GLN A 76 -1.82 19.37 4.25
C GLN A 76 -1.57 19.06 2.76
N VAL A 77 -2.00 17.90 2.27
CA VAL A 77 -1.93 17.58 0.83
C VAL A 77 -2.76 18.55 0.01
N LYS A 78 -3.97 18.89 0.48
CA LYS A 78 -4.85 19.88 -0.15
C LYS A 78 -4.22 21.27 -0.20
N GLU A 79 -3.63 21.72 0.90
CA GLU A 79 -2.97 23.03 1.00
C GLU A 79 -1.76 23.13 0.07
N GLU A 80 -0.96 22.07 -0.03
CA GLU A 80 0.29 22.07 -0.77
C GLU A 80 0.13 21.83 -2.29
N PHE A 81 -0.83 20.98 -2.67
CA PHE A 81 -0.99 20.53 -4.06
C PHE A 81 -2.39 20.82 -4.64
N GLY A 82 -3.41 20.99 -3.81
CA GLY A 82 -4.79 21.21 -4.25
C GLY A 82 -5.46 20.02 -4.96
N ARG A 83 -4.74 18.92 -5.18
CA ARG A 83 -5.21 17.73 -5.91
C ARG A 83 -4.51 16.46 -5.45
N LEU A 84 -5.11 15.33 -5.79
CA LEU A 84 -4.48 14.01 -5.72
C LEU A 84 -4.94 13.18 -6.93
N ASP A 85 -4.04 12.44 -7.56
CA ASP A 85 -4.35 11.58 -8.70
C ASP A 85 -4.18 10.10 -8.36
N VAL A 86 -3.26 9.79 -7.43
CA VAL A 86 -2.98 8.43 -6.99
C VAL A 86 -2.86 8.38 -5.46
N PHE A 87 -3.58 7.44 -4.86
CA PHE A 87 -3.43 7.09 -3.45
C PHE A 87 -3.04 5.62 -3.32
N VAL A 88 -1.89 5.33 -2.68
CA VAL A 88 -1.45 3.98 -2.36
C VAL A 88 -1.50 3.75 -0.86
N SER A 89 -2.42 2.90 -0.41
CA SER A 89 -2.52 2.42 0.96
C SER A 89 -1.55 1.25 1.17
N ASN A 90 -0.29 1.60 1.48
CA ASN A 90 0.79 0.64 1.69
C ASN A 90 1.18 0.49 3.17
N ALA A 91 1.02 1.53 4.00
CA ALA A 91 1.33 1.44 5.42
C ALA A 91 0.61 0.24 6.06
N ALA A 92 1.37 -0.62 6.70
CA ALA A 92 0.85 -1.79 7.40
C ALA A 92 1.61 -2.01 8.70
N SER A 93 0.92 -2.64 9.64
CA SER A 93 1.49 -3.14 10.89
C SER A 93 0.69 -4.34 11.35
N GLY A 94 1.21 -5.06 12.34
CA GLY A 94 0.48 -6.16 12.96
C GLY A 94 1.32 -6.86 14.01
N VAL A 95 0.66 -7.74 14.75
CA VAL A 95 1.27 -8.58 15.78
C VAL A 95 1.21 -10.02 15.31
N LEU A 96 2.35 -10.70 15.36
CA LEU A 96 2.52 -12.09 14.96
C LEU A 96 2.52 -12.96 16.21
N ARG A 97 1.38 -13.61 16.51
CA ARG A 97 1.20 -14.47 17.69
C ARG A 97 0.20 -15.60 17.40
N PRO A 98 0.31 -16.72 18.11
CA PRO A 98 -0.73 -17.74 18.13
C PRO A 98 -2.09 -17.12 18.47
N ILE A 99 -3.17 -17.64 17.87
CA ILE A 99 -4.52 -17.06 18.02
C ILE A 99 -4.98 -16.99 19.49
N MET A 100 -4.57 -17.96 20.31
CA MET A 100 -4.93 -18.01 21.74
C MET A 100 -4.16 -17.01 22.61
N GLU A 101 -3.12 -16.36 22.05
CA GLU A 101 -2.31 -15.33 22.73
C GLU A 101 -2.63 -13.91 22.22
N LEU A 102 -3.62 -13.80 21.34
CA LEU A 102 -4.04 -12.49 20.84
C LEU A 102 -4.87 -11.76 21.89
N GLU A 103 -4.59 -10.46 22.00
CA GLU A 103 -5.34 -9.53 22.86
C GLU A 103 -6.12 -8.54 21.98
N GLU A 104 -7.16 -7.93 22.54
CA GLU A 104 -7.97 -6.90 21.87
C GLU A 104 -7.10 -5.77 21.32
N SER A 105 -6.09 -5.34 22.07
CA SER A 105 -5.13 -4.31 21.66
C SER A 105 -4.35 -4.67 20.39
N HIS A 106 -4.01 -5.95 20.19
CA HIS A 106 -3.34 -6.45 18.99
C HIS A 106 -4.27 -6.40 17.77
N TRP A 107 -5.53 -6.73 17.97
CA TRP A 107 -6.58 -6.63 16.97
C TRP A 107 -6.81 -5.19 16.55
N ASP A 108 -7.07 -4.30 17.51
CA ASP A 108 -7.35 -2.89 17.27
C ASP A 108 -6.19 -2.21 16.56
N TRP A 109 -4.97 -2.45 17.01
CA TRP A 109 -3.77 -1.90 16.39
C TRP A 109 -3.69 -2.29 14.91
N THR A 110 -3.85 -3.57 14.60
CA THR A 110 -3.70 -4.10 13.25
C THR A 110 -4.83 -3.64 12.33
N MET A 111 -6.07 -3.78 12.78
CA MET A 111 -7.25 -3.37 12.02
C MET A 111 -7.29 -1.87 11.77
N ASN A 112 -6.92 -1.06 12.77
CA ASN A 112 -6.91 0.38 12.63
C ASN A 112 -5.90 0.85 11.57
N ILE A 113 -4.71 0.26 11.51
CA ILE A 113 -3.70 0.66 10.53
C ILE A 113 -4.03 0.12 9.13
N ASN A 114 -4.33 -1.18 9.02
CA ASN A 114 -4.40 -1.84 7.72
C ASN A 114 -5.78 -1.63 7.04
N ALA A 115 -6.87 -1.91 7.73
CA ALA A 115 -8.21 -1.85 7.14
C ALA A 115 -8.85 -0.46 7.27
N LYS A 116 -8.90 0.10 8.49
CA LYS A 116 -9.49 1.42 8.73
C LYS A 116 -8.68 2.53 8.04
N GLY A 117 -7.34 2.43 8.04
CA GLY A 117 -6.47 3.35 7.31
C GLY A 117 -6.75 3.37 5.80
N MET A 118 -7.03 2.20 5.19
CA MET A 118 -7.44 2.12 3.78
C MET A 118 -8.79 2.80 3.55
N LEU A 119 -9.80 2.48 4.35
CA LEU A 119 -11.16 3.01 4.18
C LEU A 119 -11.19 4.55 4.27
N PHE A 120 -10.71 5.08 5.38
CA PHE A 120 -10.74 6.53 5.59
C PHE A 120 -9.71 7.28 4.74
N GLY A 121 -8.57 6.65 4.43
CA GLY A 121 -7.61 7.19 3.47
C GLY A 121 -8.22 7.35 2.08
N ALA A 122 -8.96 6.34 1.61
CA ALA A 122 -9.66 6.40 0.33
C ALA A 122 -10.77 7.47 0.32
N GLN A 123 -11.50 7.63 1.44
CA GLN A 123 -12.51 8.71 1.57
C GLN A 123 -11.89 10.09 1.43
N GLU A 124 -10.78 10.35 2.11
CA GLU A 124 -10.11 11.66 2.04
C GLU A 124 -9.43 11.87 0.67
N ALA A 125 -8.81 10.82 0.10
CA ALA A 125 -8.24 10.87 -1.24
C ALA A 125 -9.29 11.24 -2.30
N ALA A 126 -10.47 10.61 -2.24
CA ALA A 126 -11.56 10.84 -3.19
C ALA A 126 -12.12 12.27 -3.18
N LYS A 127 -11.89 13.05 -2.12
CA LYS A 127 -12.23 14.48 -2.03
C LYS A 127 -11.26 15.37 -2.83
N LEU A 128 -10.07 14.87 -3.13
CA LEU A 128 -9.01 15.56 -3.87
C LEU A 128 -8.86 15.06 -5.32
N MET A 129 -9.65 14.04 -5.71
CA MET A 129 -9.62 13.38 -7.02
C MET A 129 -10.77 13.89 -7.90
N ASP A 130 -10.84 15.20 -8.15
CA ASP A 130 -11.95 15.83 -8.90
C ASP A 130 -12.01 15.42 -10.38
N LYS A 131 -10.90 14.94 -10.96
CA LYS A 131 -10.79 14.50 -12.35
C LYS A 131 -10.65 12.97 -12.49
N GLY A 132 -11.15 12.22 -11.50
CA GLY A 132 -10.89 10.81 -11.37
C GLY A 132 -9.52 10.53 -10.74
N GLY A 133 -9.19 9.26 -10.57
CA GLY A 133 -7.92 8.85 -9.94
C GLY A 133 -7.79 7.35 -9.77
N LYS A 134 -6.68 6.94 -9.18
CA LYS A 134 -6.38 5.53 -8.90
C LYS A 134 -6.07 5.34 -7.41
N ILE A 135 -6.73 4.37 -6.80
CA ILE A 135 -6.49 3.97 -5.40
C ILE A 135 -6.03 2.52 -5.38
N ILE A 136 -4.88 2.28 -4.77
CA ILE A 136 -4.26 0.95 -4.70
C ILE A 136 -4.07 0.56 -3.24
N GLY A 137 -4.61 -0.60 -2.85
CA GLY A 137 -4.30 -1.27 -1.58
C GLY A 137 -3.14 -2.25 -1.74
N ILE A 138 -2.27 -2.36 -0.74
CA ILE A 138 -1.23 -3.40 -0.70
C ILE A 138 -1.66 -4.49 0.30
N SER A 139 -1.99 -5.66 -0.24
CA SER A 139 -2.42 -6.85 0.51
C SER A 139 -1.31 -7.90 0.62
N SER A 140 -1.65 -9.07 1.08
CA SER A 140 -0.78 -10.25 1.15
C SER A 140 -1.59 -11.54 1.01
N LEU A 141 -0.93 -12.65 0.69
CA LEU A 141 -1.58 -13.98 0.61
C LEU A 141 -2.27 -14.41 1.89
N GLY A 142 -1.90 -13.85 3.05
CA GLY A 142 -2.59 -14.10 4.30
C GLY A 142 -4.06 -13.68 4.34
N SER A 143 -4.55 -12.92 3.34
CA SER A 143 -5.97 -12.62 3.17
C SER A 143 -6.80 -13.83 2.74
N ILE A 144 -6.20 -14.80 2.05
CA ILE A 144 -6.86 -15.98 1.46
C ILE A 144 -6.22 -17.32 1.84
N ARG A 145 -5.05 -17.30 2.49
CA ARG A 145 -4.30 -18.50 2.91
C ARG A 145 -3.93 -18.39 4.38
N TYR A 146 -3.87 -19.54 5.04
CA TYR A 146 -3.30 -19.61 6.38
C TYR A 146 -1.79 -19.32 6.33
N LEU A 147 -1.36 -18.40 7.18
CA LEU A 147 0.03 -18.17 7.52
C LEU A 147 0.15 -18.25 9.05
N GLU A 148 1.18 -18.94 9.54
CA GLU A 148 1.39 -19.14 10.95
C GLU A 148 1.52 -17.81 11.71
N ASN A 149 0.83 -17.67 12.84
CA ASN A 149 0.83 -16.49 13.71
C ASN A 149 0.35 -15.18 13.04
N TYR A 150 -0.30 -15.25 11.89
CA TYR A 150 -0.63 -14.10 11.04
C TYR A 150 -2.09 -13.65 11.13
N THR A 151 -2.86 -14.16 12.09
CA THR A 151 -4.33 -14.03 12.14
C THR A 151 -4.79 -12.57 12.02
N THR A 152 -4.32 -11.65 12.87
CA THR A 152 -4.78 -10.25 12.83
C THR A 152 -4.42 -9.57 11.53
N VAL A 153 -3.22 -9.83 11.01
CA VAL A 153 -2.76 -9.26 9.74
C VAL A 153 -3.55 -9.84 8.58
N GLY A 154 -3.69 -11.17 8.49
CA GLY A 154 -4.44 -11.84 7.44
C GLY A 154 -5.88 -11.34 7.36
N VAL A 155 -6.58 -11.30 8.49
CA VAL A 155 -7.96 -10.79 8.57
C VAL A 155 -8.02 -9.32 8.14
N SER A 156 -7.08 -8.48 8.55
CA SER A 156 -7.05 -7.08 8.16
C SER A 156 -6.84 -6.89 6.64
N LYS A 157 -6.08 -7.79 6.00
CA LYS A 157 -5.89 -7.77 4.54
C LYS A 157 -7.13 -8.28 3.81
N ALA A 158 -7.81 -9.30 4.32
CA ALA A 158 -9.11 -9.73 3.80
C ALA A 158 -10.16 -8.62 3.90
N ALA A 159 -10.20 -7.88 5.01
CA ALA A 159 -11.04 -6.71 5.17
C ALA A 159 -10.69 -5.60 4.15
N MET A 160 -9.40 -5.31 3.93
CA MET A 160 -8.94 -4.36 2.92
C MET A 160 -9.43 -4.74 1.51
N GLU A 161 -9.32 -6.01 1.12
CA GLU A 161 -9.79 -6.51 -0.17
C GLU A 161 -11.32 -6.42 -0.31
N SER A 162 -12.06 -6.64 0.77
CA SER A 162 -13.50 -6.39 0.78
C SER A 162 -13.81 -4.90 0.63
N ILE A 163 -13.17 -4.02 1.39
CA ILE A 163 -13.29 -2.56 1.29
C ILE A 163 -13.01 -2.10 -0.15
N THR A 164 -11.99 -2.66 -0.81
CA THR A 164 -11.65 -2.35 -2.21
C THR A 164 -12.82 -2.56 -3.15
N ARG A 165 -13.60 -3.64 -2.99
CA ARG A 165 -14.79 -3.92 -3.83
C ARG A 165 -15.88 -2.87 -3.64
N TYR A 166 -16.18 -2.49 -2.41
CA TYR A 166 -17.18 -1.44 -2.12
C TYR A 166 -16.73 -0.08 -2.67
N LEU A 167 -15.50 0.32 -2.39
CA LEU A 167 -14.95 1.59 -2.88
C LEU A 167 -14.93 1.64 -4.41
N ALA A 168 -14.61 0.53 -5.09
CA ALA A 168 -14.58 0.48 -6.55
C ALA A 168 -15.93 0.79 -7.19
N VAL A 169 -17.02 0.34 -6.56
CA VAL A 169 -18.40 0.60 -7.04
C VAL A 169 -18.83 2.02 -6.66
N GLU A 170 -18.67 2.41 -5.40
CA GLU A 170 -19.17 3.68 -4.89
C GLU A 170 -18.40 4.88 -5.45
N LEU A 171 -17.12 4.74 -5.78
CA LEU A 171 -16.29 5.81 -6.34
C LEU A 171 -16.23 5.80 -7.88
N ALA A 172 -16.78 4.78 -8.55
CA ALA A 172 -16.81 4.71 -10.01
C ALA A 172 -17.46 5.93 -10.68
N PRO A 173 -18.60 6.50 -10.15
CA PRO A 173 -19.20 7.72 -10.73
C PRO A 173 -18.27 8.94 -10.71
N LYS A 174 -17.24 8.96 -9.85
CA LYS A 174 -16.20 9.99 -9.82
C LYS A 174 -15.02 9.71 -10.76
N GLY A 175 -15.06 8.64 -11.54
CA GLY A 175 -13.93 8.21 -12.39
C GLY A 175 -12.76 7.62 -11.60
N ILE A 176 -12.97 7.22 -10.33
CA ILE A 176 -11.91 6.67 -9.49
C ILE A 176 -11.91 5.14 -9.62
N ALA A 177 -10.77 4.56 -9.98
CA ALA A 177 -10.56 3.11 -9.97
C ALA A 177 -9.87 2.67 -8.67
N VAL A 178 -10.40 1.62 -8.04
CA VAL A 178 -9.85 1.07 -6.79
C VAL A 178 -9.51 -0.39 -6.97
N ASN A 179 -8.26 -0.77 -6.72
CA ASN A 179 -7.79 -2.16 -6.81
C ASN A 179 -6.78 -2.46 -5.69
N THR A 180 -6.43 -3.73 -5.56
CA THR A 180 -5.46 -4.22 -4.58
C THR A 180 -4.39 -5.06 -5.28
N VAL A 181 -3.15 -4.93 -4.84
CA VAL A 181 -2.04 -5.82 -5.22
C VAL A 181 -1.69 -6.66 -4.00
N SER A 182 -1.76 -7.98 -4.15
CA SER A 182 -1.47 -8.94 -3.09
C SER A 182 -0.17 -9.68 -3.40
N GLY A 183 0.84 -9.52 -2.55
CA GLY A 183 2.16 -10.13 -2.74
C GLY A 183 2.33 -11.46 -2.04
N GLY A 184 3.14 -12.33 -2.63
CA GLY A 184 3.75 -13.48 -1.96
C GLY A 184 4.79 -13.04 -0.92
N ALA A 185 5.61 -13.99 -0.46
CA ALA A 185 6.72 -13.69 0.45
C ALA A 185 7.78 -12.83 -0.27
N ILE A 186 8.08 -11.65 0.30
CA ILE A 186 9.08 -10.72 -0.22
C ILE A 186 10.07 -10.46 0.91
N ASP A 187 11.37 -10.55 0.63
CA ASP A 187 12.42 -10.25 1.63
C ASP A 187 12.46 -8.74 1.90
N THR A 188 11.68 -8.32 2.88
CA THR A 188 11.58 -6.95 3.34
C THR A 188 11.80 -6.88 4.86
N ASP A 189 11.96 -5.65 5.39
CA ASP A 189 12.04 -5.45 6.85
C ASP A 189 10.82 -5.99 7.61
N ALA A 190 9.64 -6.04 6.98
CA ALA A 190 8.44 -6.62 7.58
C ALA A 190 8.62 -8.13 7.86
N LEU A 191 9.29 -8.85 6.97
CA LEU A 191 9.52 -10.29 7.13
C LEU A 191 10.56 -10.60 8.24
N LYS A 192 11.41 -9.63 8.63
CA LYS A 192 12.39 -9.80 9.74
C LYS A 192 11.73 -10.09 11.08
N HIS A 193 10.47 -9.77 11.24
CA HIS A 193 9.70 -10.00 12.48
C HIS A 193 9.06 -11.40 12.55
N PHE A 194 9.14 -12.20 11.48
CA PHE A 194 8.62 -13.56 11.47
C PHE A 194 9.59 -14.53 12.16
N PRO A 195 9.14 -15.33 13.12
CA PRO A 195 10.00 -16.26 13.84
C PRO A 195 10.58 -17.34 12.92
N ASN A 196 9.87 -17.73 11.85
CA ASN A 196 10.25 -18.73 10.86
C ASN A 196 10.69 -18.11 9.51
N ARG A 197 11.28 -16.89 9.55
CA ARG A 197 11.67 -16.13 8.35
C ARG A 197 12.49 -16.93 7.34
N GLU A 198 13.53 -17.62 7.82
CA GLU A 198 14.45 -18.36 6.93
C GLU A 198 13.72 -19.52 6.22
N GLU A 199 12.86 -20.24 6.94
CA GLU A 199 12.00 -21.28 6.36
C GLU A 199 11.06 -20.72 5.28
N LEU A 200 10.41 -19.60 5.56
CA LEU A 200 9.51 -18.93 4.62
C LEU A 200 10.24 -18.49 3.34
N LEU A 201 11.45 -17.93 3.50
CA LEU A 201 12.26 -17.53 2.34
C LEU A 201 12.78 -18.71 1.56
N GLU A 202 13.21 -19.79 2.23
CA GLU A 202 13.68 -21.00 1.57
C GLU A 202 12.54 -21.69 0.82
N ASP A 203 11.36 -21.81 1.44
CA ASP A 203 10.16 -22.34 0.81
C ASP A 203 9.78 -21.51 -0.41
N ALA A 204 9.77 -20.17 -0.28
CA ALA A 204 9.46 -19.29 -1.41
C ALA A 204 10.46 -19.42 -2.56
N ARG A 205 11.75 -19.61 -2.28
CA ARG A 205 12.78 -19.84 -3.33
C ARG A 205 12.61 -21.16 -4.04
N LYS A 206 12.34 -22.24 -3.29
CA LYS A 206 12.27 -23.61 -3.83
C LYS A 206 10.96 -23.93 -4.52
N ASN A 207 9.86 -23.45 -3.95
CA ASN A 207 8.51 -23.94 -4.28
C ASN A 207 7.66 -22.90 -5.03
N THR A 208 8.21 -21.77 -5.45
CA THR A 208 7.50 -20.85 -6.33
C THR A 208 7.59 -21.32 -7.77
N PRO A 209 6.47 -21.61 -8.47
CA PRO A 209 6.47 -22.13 -9.84
C PRO A 209 7.24 -21.27 -10.85
N ALA A 210 7.27 -19.95 -10.65
CA ALA A 210 8.05 -19.02 -11.49
C ALA A 210 9.58 -19.17 -11.35
N GLY A 211 10.08 -20.10 -10.52
CA GLY A 211 11.51 -20.39 -10.34
C GLY A 211 12.28 -19.39 -9.47
N ARG A 212 11.61 -18.38 -8.92
CA ARG A 212 12.18 -17.43 -7.98
C ARG A 212 11.09 -16.86 -7.04
N MET A 213 11.50 -16.34 -5.92
CA MET A 213 10.56 -15.62 -5.05
C MET A 213 10.19 -14.25 -5.64
N VAL A 214 9.11 -13.68 -5.12
CA VAL A 214 8.64 -12.34 -5.48
C VAL A 214 9.65 -11.28 -5.01
N GLU A 215 9.89 -10.30 -5.85
CA GLU A 215 10.72 -9.13 -5.56
C GLU A 215 9.86 -7.87 -5.43
N ILE A 216 10.41 -6.84 -4.79
CA ILE A 216 9.74 -5.52 -4.66
C ILE A 216 9.34 -4.98 -6.05
N ASP A 217 10.19 -5.18 -7.05
CA ASP A 217 9.98 -4.71 -8.42
C ASP A 217 8.76 -5.36 -9.09
N ASP A 218 8.46 -6.63 -8.80
CA ASP A 218 7.24 -7.30 -9.31
C ASP A 218 5.97 -6.62 -8.80
N MET A 219 5.96 -6.25 -7.52
CA MET A 219 4.85 -5.51 -6.89
C MET A 219 4.72 -4.11 -7.47
N VAL A 220 5.85 -3.41 -7.63
CA VAL A 220 5.89 -2.06 -8.20
C VAL A 220 5.35 -2.06 -9.62
N LYS A 221 5.81 -2.97 -10.50
CA LYS A 221 5.34 -3.07 -11.88
C LYS A 221 3.83 -3.32 -11.96
N THR A 222 3.32 -4.22 -11.13
CA THR A 222 1.88 -4.52 -11.08
C THR A 222 1.07 -3.32 -10.58
N ALA A 223 1.54 -2.62 -9.53
CA ALA A 223 0.90 -1.40 -9.05
C ALA A 223 0.91 -0.31 -10.13
N MET A 224 2.03 -0.12 -10.84
CA MET A 224 2.14 0.86 -11.92
C MET A 224 1.22 0.53 -13.11
N PHE A 225 1.02 -0.74 -13.44
CA PHE A 225 0.01 -1.15 -14.43
C PHE A 225 -1.40 -0.76 -13.97
N LEU A 226 -1.77 -1.05 -12.72
CA LEU A 226 -3.09 -0.70 -12.18
C LEU A 226 -3.31 0.82 -12.03
N ILE A 227 -2.23 1.61 -11.96
CA ILE A 227 -2.27 3.07 -11.92
C ILE A 227 -2.38 3.66 -13.34
N SER A 228 -1.94 2.94 -14.37
CA SER A 228 -2.00 3.41 -15.76
C SER A 228 -3.44 3.36 -16.33
N ASP A 229 -3.61 4.03 -17.47
CA ASP A 229 -4.89 4.03 -18.20
C ASP A 229 -5.18 2.64 -18.85
N ASP A 230 -4.15 1.82 -19.05
CA ASP A 230 -4.28 0.45 -19.60
C ASP A 230 -5.14 -0.48 -18.71
N SER A 231 -5.38 -0.11 -17.45
CA SER A 231 -6.16 -0.85 -16.48
C SER A 231 -7.56 -0.26 -16.18
N ASP A 232 -8.06 0.65 -16.99
CA ASP A 232 -9.28 1.41 -16.67
C ASP A 232 -10.53 0.54 -16.43
N MET A 233 -10.62 -0.63 -17.07
CA MET A 233 -11.70 -1.59 -16.86
C MET A 233 -11.43 -2.58 -15.71
N ILE A 234 -10.27 -2.53 -15.06
CA ILE A 234 -9.95 -3.33 -13.87
C ILE A 234 -10.38 -2.54 -12.64
N ARG A 235 -11.45 -2.99 -11.98
CA ARG A 235 -12.03 -2.31 -10.81
C ARG A 235 -12.44 -3.32 -9.74
N GLY A 236 -12.13 -3.05 -8.48
CA GLY A 236 -12.47 -3.89 -7.35
C GLY A 236 -11.72 -5.22 -7.30
N GLN A 237 -10.62 -5.36 -8.07
CA GLN A 237 -9.88 -6.60 -8.16
C GLN A 237 -8.68 -6.64 -7.20
N THR A 238 -8.35 -7.85 -6.75
CA THR A 238 -7.09 -8.15 -6.10
C THR A 238 -6.21 -8.92 -7.08
N ILE A 239 -5.12 -8.30 -7.52
CA ILE A 239 -4.13 -8.94 -8.39
C ILE A 239 -3.07 -9.61 -7.54
N ILE A 240 -2.96 -10.93 -7.64
CA ILE A 240 -2.00 -11.72 -6.89
C ILE A 240 -0.68 -11.76 -7.66
N VAL A 241 0.41 -11.43 -6.96
CA VAL A 241 1.79 -11.42 -7.46
C VAL A 241 2.59 -12.36 -6.59
N ASP A 242 2.61 -13.64 -6.95
CA ASP A 242 3.21 -14.70 -6.12
C ASP A 242 3.94 -15.80 -6.93
N GLY A 243 4.10 -15.58 -8.23
CA GLY A 243 4.73 -16.54 -9.13
C GLY A 243 4.00 -17.87 -9.24
N GLY A 244 2.69 -17.91 -8.93
CA GLY A 244 1.87 -19.12 -8.96
C GLY A 244 1.84 -19.90 -7.63
N ARG A 245 2.47 -19.36 -6.56
CA ARG A 245 2.58 -20.08 -5.27
C ARG A 245 1.23 -20.39 -4.63
N SER A 246 0.27 -19.47 -4.69
CA SER A 246 -1.03 -19.63 -4.05
C SER A 246 -1.97 -20.64 -4.71
N ILE A 247 -1.69 -21.08 -5.94
CA ILE A 247 -2.52 -22.06 -6.64
C ILE A 247 -2.01 -23.51 -6.46
N LEU A 248 -0.87 -23.69 -5.81
CA LEU A 248 -0.41 -25.02 -5.42
C LEU A 248 -1.18 -25.51 -4.17
N LEU A 249 -1.33 -26.85 -4.07
CA LEU A 249 -1.92 -27.54 -2.92
C LEU A 249 -0.95 -27.58 -1.74
#